data_f73a8a39e934db6a77e5e67571ffe61c
#
_entry.id   f73a8a39e934db6a77e5e67571ffe61c
#
_cell.length_a   1.000
_cell.length_b   1.000
_cell.length_c   1.000
_cell.angle_alpha   90.00
_cell.angle_beta   90.00
_cell.angle_gamma   90.00
#
_symmetry.space_group_name_H-M   'P 1'
#
loop_
_entity.id
_entity.type
_entity.pdbx_description
1 polymer ?
#
loop_
_entity_poly.entity_id
_entity_poly.type
_entity_poly.pdbx_seq_one_letter_code
_entity_poly.pdbx_strand_id
1 'polypeptide(L)'
;MLEMSFVRTEVMKMSLTLAPPLPVAFLLMIMGASGAGWSVKYNQQKICALKGSTVFMNGSYTHPDNLTVKEAFWSINTDKKPDMSKDPNYSGRVEYFTDEQKKHFSLKLSNVEKKDERDFYFRFITDKDKWLGYPGVQLKITELRVETPGAVTEGGAAVLKCVTTCNLTAPTFIWYKNGRPLTTKATTNNQLHLQPVSSEDAGSYSCAVNGYQHLPSPDHTLTVRYPLRNVSVSISSSGEIVEDSSVTLTCSSDAYPPVENYIWFIEGGVSPVGSGHSYRPLQSGSYYCEARNEHGAQRSAPFVIRGK
;
A
#
# COMPACT_ATOMS: atom_id res chain seq x y z
N MET A 1 -45.61 60.87 -0.99
CA MET A 1 -45.33 62.04 -0.14
C MET A 1 -44.13 61.72 0.68
N LEU A 2 -43.06 62.45 0.38
CA LEU A 2 -41.71 62.31 0.96
C LEU A 2 -41.65 62.85 2.39
N GLU A 3 -40.87 62.23 3.23
CA GLU A 3 -40.13 62.94 4.27
C GLU A 3 -38.69 62.40 4.37
N MET A 4 -37.77 63.26 4.02
CA MET A 4 -36.33 63.12 4.22
C MET A 4 -35.98 63.61 5.64
N SER A 5 -35.37 62.73 6.46
CA SER A 5 -34.82 63.14 7.72
C SER A 5 -33.29 63.31 7.60
N PHE A 6 -32.81 64.52 7.77
CA PHE A 6 -31.41 64.90 7.85
C PHE A 6 -30.81 64.48 9.18
N VAL A 7 -29.77 63.67 9.17
CA VAL A 7 -28.93 63.45 10.37
C VAL A 7 -27.68 64.29 10.24
N ARG A 8 -27.52 65.12 11.24
CA ARG A 8 -26.47 66.11 11.46
C ARG A 8 -25.17 65.45 11.84
N THR A 9 -24.08 65.68 11.07
CA THR A 9 -22.72 65.27 11.38
C THR A 9 -22.11 66.20 12.42
N GLU A 10 -21.84 65.71 13.61
CA GLU A 10 -20.99 66.41 14.57
C GLU A 10 -19.51 66.07 14.34
N VAL A 11 -18.73 67.10 14.09
CA VAL A 11 -17.27 67.04 13.92
C VAL A 11 -16.61 67.10 15.30
N MET A 12 -16.11 65.96 15.76
CA MET A 12 -15.34 65.87 16.99
C MET A 12 -13.90 66.29 16.72
N LYS A 13 -13.52 67.45 17.26
CA LYS A 13 -12.13 67.95 17.26
C LYS A 13 -11.28 67.13 18.24
N MET A 14 -10.43 66.23 17.72
CA MET A 14 -9.37 65.59 18.48
C MET A 14 -8.17 66.52 18.58
N SER A 15 -7.90 66.98 19.79
CA SER A 15 -6.69 67.69 20.13
C SER A 15 -5.50 66.71 20.18
N LEU A 16 -4.52 66.84 19.26
CA LEU A 16 -3.24 66.15 19.35
C LEU A 16 -2.38 66.79 20.45
N THR A 17 -2.22 66.12 21.55
CA THR A 17 -1.14 66.39 22.50
C THR A 17 0.09 65.61 22.05
N LEU A 18 1.12 66.34 21.60
CA LEU A 18 2.44 65.78 21.33
C LEU A 18 3.04 65.22 22.63
N ALA A 19 3.29 63.92 22.68
CA ALA A 19 4.13 63.31 23.71
C ALA A 19 5.61 63.60 23.40
N PRO A 20 6.47 63.85 24.41
CA PRO A 20 7.88 64.14 24.19
C PRO A 20 8.62 62.92 23.62
N PRO A 21 9.66 63.07 22.79
CA PRO A 21 10.41 61.98 22.21
C PRO A 21 11.15 61.21 23.30
N LEU A 22 10.85 59.93 23.44
CA LEU A 22 11.67 59.00 24.22
C LEU A 22 13.08 58.92 23.63
N PRO A 23 14.14 58.91 24.46
CA PRO A 23 15.51 58.97 23.97
C PRO A 23 15.83 57.69 23.18
N VAL A 24 16.32 57.87 21.96
CA VAL A 24 16.78 56.85 21.00
C VAL A 24 17.96 55.99 21.53
N ALA A 25 18.38 56.23 22.78
CA ALA A 25 19.50 55.52 23.42
C ALA A 25 19.19 54.10 23.93
N PHE A 26 17.92 53.60 23.87
CA PHE A 26 17.57 52.27 24.39
C PHE A 26 17.43 51.18 23.32
N LEU A 27 17.64 51.51 22.03
CA LEU A 27 17.51 50.54 20.92
C LEU A 27 18.85 49.98 20.41
N LEU A 28 19.97 50.28 21.07
CA LEU A 28 21.33 49.88 20.63
C LEU A 28 22.04 48.91 21.56
N MET A 29 21.34 48.31 22.54
CA MET A 29 21.93 47.32 23.45
C MET A 29 21.31 45.87 23.33
N ILE A 30 20.73 45.53 22.21
CA ILE A 30 20.33 44.13 21.94
C ILE A 30 21.04 43.60 20.67
N MET A 31 22.19 44.18 20.35
CA MET A 31 23.11 43.59 19.37
C MET A 31 24.43 43.24 20.06
N GLY A 32 24.45 42.11 20.76
CA GLY A 32 25.72 41.74 21.34
C GLY A 32 25.65 40.60 22.35
N ALA A 33 25.22 39.44 21.95
CA ALA A 33 25.70 38.15 22.41
C ALA A 33 25.00 37.09 21.57
N SER A 34 25.38 36.91 20.34
CA SER A 34 25.15 35.62 19.66
C SER A 34 26.17 34.59 20.20
N GLY A 35 26.14 34.37 21.52
CA GLY A 35 26.66 33.16 22.08
C GLY A 35 25.85 32.03 21.49
N ALA A 36 26.50 30.96 20.98
CA ALA A 36 25.81 29.78 20.46
C ALA A 36 24.80 29.34 21.52
N GLY A 37 23.54 29.58 21.26
CA GLY A 37 22.46 29.18 22.17
C GLY A 37 22.27 27.64 22.15
N TRP A 38 21.56 27.14 23.13
CA TRP A 38 21.16 25.74 23.16
C TRP A 38 20.16 25.43 22.06
N SER A 39 20.46 24.51 21.17
CA SER A 39 19.48 24.03 20.20
C SER A 39 19.73 22.58 19.80
N VAL A 40 18.64 21.92 19.35
CA VAL A 40 18.67 20.66 18.63
C VAL A 40 17.80 20.83 17.40
N LYS A 41 18.32 20.52 16.23
CA LYS A 41 17.61 20.57 14.95
C LYS A 41 17.65 19.19 14.31
N TYR A 42 16.48 18.60 14.09
CA TYR A 42 16.35 17.35 13.37
C TYR A 42 16.18 17.61 11.88
N ASN A 43 16.79 16.75 11.04
CA ASN A 43 16.64 16.85 9.58
C ASN A 43 15.18 16.55 9.15
N GLN A 44 14.52 15.68 9.90
CA GLN A 44 13.12 15.33 9.71
C GLN A 44 12.45 15.18 11.07
N GLN A 45 11.28 15.78 11.24
CA GLN A 45 10.50 15.67 12.47
C GLN A 45 9.44 14.57 12.41
N LYS A 46 9.12 14.09 11.21
CA LYS A 46 8.15 13.00 10.99
C LYS A 46 8.73 12.01 10.01
N ILE A 47 8.79 10.76 10.41
CA ILE A 47 9.30 9.66 9.60
C ILE A 47 8.22 8.60 9.49
N CYS A 48 7.93 8.16 8.27
CA CYS A 48 7.13 6.98 7.99
C CYS A 48 8.07 5.89 7.47
N ALA A 49 8.05 4.72 8.09
CA ALA A 49 8.93 3.62 7.75
C ALA A 49 8.17 2.30 7.57
N LEU A 50 8.66 1.43 6.71
CA LEU A 50 8.13 0.07 6.58
C LEU A 50 8.52 -0.75 7.81
N LYS A 51 7.58 -1.56 8.32
CA LYS A 51 7.87 -2.56 9.34
C LYS A 51 9.00 -3.48 8.88
N GLY A 52 9.97 -3.73 9.75
CA GLY A 52 11.16 -4.52 9.45
C GLY A 52 12.29 -3.74 8.79
N SER A 53 12.09 -2.49 8.36
CA SER A 53 13.15 -1.67 7.76
C SER A 53 14.10 -1.08 8.81
N THR A 54 15.13 -0.38 8.33
CA THR A 54 16.06 0.41 9.16
C THR A 54 15.77 1.89 8.98
N VAL A 55 15.70 2.63 10.07
CA VAL A 55 15.43 4.06 10.12
C VAL A 55 16.66 4.81 10.60
N PHE A 56 16.95 5.95 9.98
CA PHE A 56 17.96 6.90 10.42
C PHE A 56 17.31 8.21 10.85
N MET A 57 17.67 8.68 12.05
CA MET A 57 17.24 9.97 12.60
C MET A 57 18.47 10.82 12.81
N ASN A 58 18.62 11.88 12.00
CA ASN A 58 19.81 12.70 11.96
C ASN A 58 19.48 14.14 12.33
N GLY A 59 20.50 14.86 12.81
CA GLY A 59 20.36 16.27 13.12
C GLY A 59 21.67 16.92 13.56
N SER A 60 21.53 18.14 14.04
CA SER A 60 22.62 18.93 14.61
C SER A 60 22.19 19.56 15.93
N TYR A 61 23.17 19.86 16.77
CA TYR A 61 22.93 20.54 18.05
C TYR A 61 23.92 21.69 18.24
N THR A 62 23.56 22.63 19.09
CA THR A 62 24.44 23.71 19.51
C THR A 62 24.40 23.88 21.03
N HIS A 63 25.49 24.32 21.59
CA HIS A 63 25.64 24.71 22.99
C HIS A 63 26.68 25.84 23.09
N PRO A 64 26.73 26.58 24.21
CA PRO A 64 27.79 27.58 24.45
C PRO A 64 29.20 26.94 24.36
N ASP A 65 30.15 27.64 23.73
CA ASP A 65 31.48 27.10 23.42
C ASP A 65 32.34 26.86 24.68
N ASN A 66 31.99 27.49 25.80
CA ASN A 66 32.66 27.32 27.09
C ASN A 66 32.18 26.09 27.88
N LEU A 67 31.34 25.24 27.27
CA LEU A 67 30.84 23.99 27.85
C LEU A 67 31.37 22.78 27.09
N THR A 68 31.58 21.68 27.84
CA THR A 68 32.01 20.40 27.27
C THR A 68 30.89 19.38 27.36
N VAL A 69 30.59 18.73 26.27
CA VAL A 69 29.62 17.62 26.26
C VAL A 69 30.23 16.41 26.97
N LYS A 70 29.53 15.87 27.95
CA LYS A 70 29.92 14.67 28.72
C LYS A 70 29.21 13.43 28.23
N GLU A 71 27.93 13.57 27.88
CA GLU A 71 27.09 12.46 27.40
C GLU A 71 26.15 12.99 26.30
N ALA A 72 25.94 12.15 25.29
CA ALA A 72 24.95 12.38 24.24
C ALA A 72 24.27 11.05 23.89
N PHE A 73 22.95 11.02 23.92
CA PHE A 73 22.17 9.82 23.69
C PHE A 73 20.74 10.14 23.25
N TRP A 74 20.02 9.11 22.85
CA TRP A 74 18.62 9.23 22.50
C TRP A 74 17.71 8.71 23.62
N SER A 75 16.58 9.35 23.80
CA SER A 75 15.54 9.00 24.77
C SER A 75 14.17 8.88 24.09
N ILE A 76 13.35 8.00 24.63
CA ILE A 76 11.96 7.80 24.21
C ILE A 76 10.96 8.35 25.23
N ASN A 77 11.44 9.03 26.25
CA ASN A 77 10.63 9.56 27.35
C ASN A 77 11.12 10.95 27.76
N THR A 78 10.20 11.91 27.82
CA THR A 78 10.48 13.29 28.23
C THR A 78 10.64 13.48 29.73
N ASP A 79 10.04 12.62 30.55
CA ASP A 79 10.03 12.76 32.02
C ASP A 79 11.28 12.14 32.65
N LYS A 80 11.46 10.83 32.46
CA LYS A 80 12.60 10.10 33.02
C LYS A 80 13.87 10.26 32.19
N LYS A 81 13.74 10.47 30.88
CA LYS A 81 14.83 10.71 29.92
C LYS A 81 15.96 9.67 29.99
N PRO A 82 15.64 8.35 30.06
CA PRO A 82 16.67 7.32 30.06
C PRO A 82 17.34 7.23 28.70
N ASP A 83 18.58 6.78 28.69
CA ASP A 83 19.28 6.35 27.48
C ASP A 83 18.58 5.10 26.90
N MET A 84 18.02 5.21 25.69
CA MET A 84 17.27 4.12 25.09
C MET A 84 18.15 2.92 24.71
N SER A 85 19.48 3.09 24.54
CA SER A 85 20.37 1.95 24.28
C SER A 85 20.42 0.94 25.43
N LYS A 86 20.05 1.40 26.63
CA LYS A 86 19.98 0.57 27.86
C LYS A 86 18.61 -0.09 28.05
N ASP A 87 17.62 0.25 27.19
CA ASP A 87 16.30 -0.40 27.23
C ASP A 87 16.37 -1.75 26.51
N PRO A 88 15.94 -2.86 27.15
CA PRO A 88 15.95 -4.19 26.54
C PRO A 88 15.17 -4.27 25.21
N ASN A 89 14.14 -3.44 24.99
CA ASN A 89 13.38 -3.41 23.75
C ASN A 89 14.16 -2.88 22.56
N TYR A 90 15.25 -2.14 22.80
CA TYR A 90 16.10 -1.52 21.76
C TYR A 90 17.50 -2.14 21.70
N SER A 91 17.86 -2.96 22.66
CA SER A 91 19.16 -3.65 22.70
C SER A 91 19.41 -4.44 21.43
N GLY A 92 20.58 -4.25 20.80
CA GLY A 92 20.97 -4.88 19.53
C GLY A 92 20.31 -4.33 18.28
N ARG A 93 19.34 -3.38 18.41
CA ARG A 93 18.66 -2.73 17.26
C ARG A 93 19.04 -1.27 17.08
N VAL A 94 19.72 -0.67 18.06
CA VAL A 94 20.03 0.76 18.06
C VAL A 94 21.54 1.00 18.03
N GLU A 95 21.97 1.94 17.20
CA GLU A 95 23.33 2.43 17.11
C GLU A 95 23.33 3.97 17.10
N TYR A 96 24.21 4.60 17.88
CA TYR A 96 24.38 6.06 17.94
C TYR A 96 25.68 6.48 17.30
N PHE A 97 25.62 7.61 16.61
CA PHE A 97 26.78 8.29 16.05
C PHE A 97 26.71 9.76 16.44
N THR A 98 27.75 10.27 17.08
CA THR A 98 27.86 11.67 17.45
C THR A 98 29.21 12.22 16.99
N ASP A 99 29.19 13.27 16.19
CA ASP A 99 30.37 14.03 15.78
C ASP A 99 30.39 15.33 16.58
N GLU A 100 31.20 15.38 17.63
CA GLU A 100 31.29 16.55 18.52
C GLU A 100 31.90 17.78 17.82
N GLN A 101 32.84 17.56 16.88
CA GLN A 101 33.48 18.66 16.15
C GLN A 101 32.50 19.36 15.21
N LYS A 102 31.68 18.58 14.51
CA LYS A 102 30.64 19.09 13.60
C LYS A 102 29.32 19.34 14.31
N LYS A 103 29.20 18.96 15.58
CA LYS A 103 27.96 19.04 16.39
C LYS A 103 26.78 18.33 15.68
N HIS A 104 27.04 17.16 15.09
CA HIS A 104 26.03 16.31 14.42
C HIS A 104 25.76 15.06 15.24
N PHE A 105 24.56 14.54 15.09
CA PHE A 105 24.13 13.28 15.69
C PHE A 105 23.32 12.44 14.71
N SER A 106 23.37 11.14 14.89
CA SER A 106 22.58 10.17 14.15
C SER A 106 22.16 9.02 15.07
N LEU A 107 20.94 8.54 14.88
CA LEU A 107 20.42 7.29 15.42
C LEU A 107 20.12 6.37 14.24
N LYS A 108 20.59 5.15 14.28
CA LYS A 108 20.17 4.05 13.42
C LYS A 108 19.33 3.09 14.25
N LEU A 109 18.08 2.87 13.86
CA LEU A 109 17.16 1.91 14.47
C LEU A 109 16.81 0.85 13.44
N SER A 110 17.25 -0.38 13.68
CA SER A 110 17.07 -1.52 12.77
C SER A 110 15.83 -2.33 13.12
N ASN A 111 15.24 -2.99 12.11
CA ASN A 111 14.08 -3.88 12.26
C ASN A 111 12.94 -3.22 13.04
N VAL A 112 12.46 -2.07 12.53
CA VAL A 112 11.41 -1.30 13.20
C VAL A 112 10.09 -2.04 13.22
N GLU A 113 9.40 -1.99 14.36
CA GLU A 113 8.13 -2.65 14.61
C GLU A 113 7.05 -1.67 15.03
N LYS A 114 5.79 -2.09 15.01
CA LYS A 114 4.65 -1.23 15.42
C LYS A 114 4.79 -0.65 16.81
N LYS A 115 5.43 -1.38 17.75
CA LYS A 115 5.72 -0.90 19.10
C LYS A 115 6.71 0.27 19.16
N ASP A 116 7.46 0.51 18.06
CA ASP A 116 8.41 1.62 17.97
C ASP A 116 7.74 2.94 17.54
N GLU A 117 6.43 2.97 17.26
CA GLU A 117 5.69 4.19 16.98
C GLU A 117 5.62 5.10 18.18
N ARG A 118 6.49 6.08 18.22
CA ARG A 118 6.59 7.11 19.27
C ARG A 118 7.46 8.25 18.83
N ASP A 119 7.65 9.23 19.73
CA ASP A 119 8.60 10.30 19.57
C ASP A 119 9.96 9.91 20.13
N PHE A 120 11.01 10.27 19.42
CA PHE A 120 12.42 10.06 19.78
C PHE A 120 13.08 11.41 20.00
N TYR A 121 13.85 11.53 21.10
CA TYR A 121 14.46 12.78 21.54
C TYR A 121 15.95 12.63 21.66
N PHE A 122 16.74 13.49 20.99
CA PHE A 122 18.16 13.59 21.23
C PHE A 122 18.41 14.39 22.51
N ARG A 123 19.24 13.89 23.39
CA ARG A 123 19.64 14.53 24.64
C ARG A 123 21.14 14.58 24.74
N PHE A 124 21.66 15.71 25.23
CA PHE A 124 23.05 15.83 25.60
C PHE A 124 23.20 16.53 26.96
N ILE A 125 24.26 16.18 27.67
CA ILE A 125 24.61 16.62 29.01
C ILE A 125 26.00 17.21 28.93
N THR A 126 26.17 18.44 29.41
CA THR A 126 27.46 19.12 29.53
C THR A 126 27.94 19.07 30.97
N ASP A 127 29.14 19.60 31.21
CA ASP A 127 29.72 19.78 32.54
C ASP A 127 28.89 20.63 33.47
N LYS A 128 27.99 21.51 32.96
CA LYS A 128 27.16 22.43 33.76
C LYS A 128 25.67 22.25 33.60
N ASP A 129 25.20 21.80 32.44
CA ASP A 129 23.78 21.78 32.15
C ASP A 129 23.41 20.61 31.19
N LYS A 130 22.13 20.44 30.91
CA LYS A 130 21.59 19.37 30.09
C LYS A 130 20.47 19.88 29.19
N TRP A 131 20.40 19.38 27.96
CA TRP A 131 19.41 19.77 26.97
C TRP A 131 18.70 18.58 26.34
N LEU A 132 17.42 18.76 26.01
CA LEU A 132 16.60 17.81 25.29
C LEU A 132 16.03 18.47 24.03
N GLY A 133 16.23 17.86 22.88
CA GLY A 133 15.67 18.31 21.62
C GLY A 133 14.15 18.13 21.59
N TYR A 134 13.40 19.21 21.75
CA TYR A 134 11.95 19.23 21.70
C TYR A 134 11.47 20.23 20.61
N PRO A 135 10.42 19.85 19.80
CA PRO A 135 9.80 18.55 19.69
C PRO A 135 10.75 17.50 19.11
N GLY A 136 10.53 16.21 19.47
CA GLY A 136 11.31 15.09 18.97
C GLY A 136 10.98 14.68 17.54
N VAL A 137 11.57 13.56 17.09
CA VAL A 137 11.25 12.91 15.82
C VAL A 137 10.12 11.92 16.03
N GLN A 138 8.99 12.15 15.37
CA GLN A 138 7.85 11.23 15.38
C GLN A 138 8.05 10.11 14.36
N LEU A 139 8.12 8.86 14.82
CA LEU A 139 8.18 7.67 13.97
C LEU A 139 6.79 7.07 13.83
N LYS A 140 6.38 6.80 12.60
CA LYS A 140 5.21 6.02 12.22
C LYS A 140 5.63 4.79 11.43
N ILE A 141 5.00 3.66 11.70
CA ILE A 141 5.29 2.39 11.04
C ILE A 141 4.12 2.00 10.17
N THR A 142 4.41 1.62 8.94
CA THR A 142 3.43 1.14 7.98
C THR A 142 3.78 -0.25 7.48
N GLU A 143 2.76 -0.98 7.08
CA GLU A 143 2.86 -2.18 6.27
C GLU A 143 2.27 -1.90 4.89
N LEU A 144 2.72 -2.60 3.88
CA LEU A 144 2.14 -2.55 2.54
C LEU A 144 0.89 -3.42 2.49
N ARG A 145 -0.12 -2.96 1.76
CA ARG A 145 -1.34 -3.72 1.48
C ARG A 145 -1.76 -3.48 0.04
N VAL A 146 -2.19 -4.54 -0.64
CA VAL A 146 -2.82 -4.44 -1.96
C VAL A 146 -4.33 -4.26 -1.77
N GLU A 147 -4.88 -3.25 -2.42
CA GLU A 147 -6.32 -3.06 -2.58
C GLU A 147 -6.72 -3.36 -4.02
N THR A 148 -7.77 -4.16 -4.20
CA THR A 148 -8.32 -4.54 -5.49
C THR A 148 -9.81 -4.22 -5.54
N PRO A 149 -10.41 -4.08 -6.71
CA PRO A 149 -11.86 -3.93 -6.86
C PRO A 149 -12.65 -5.22 -6.56
N GLY A 150 -11.98 -6.31 -6.11
CA GLY A 150 -12.61 -7.62 -5.93
C GLY A 150 -12.66 -8.42 -7.23
N ALA A 151 -13.82 -8.99 -7.57
CA ALA A 151 -14.00 -9.69 -8.84
C ALA A 151 -14.20 -8.70 -9.99
N VAL A 152 -13.52 -8.94 -11.11
CA VAL A 152 -13.61 -8.14 -12.33
C VAL A 152 -13.99 -9.03 -13.51
N THR A 153 -14.58 -8.44 -14.55
CA THR A 153 -14.96 -9.17 -15.76
C THR A 153 -13.91 -8.98 -16.86
N GLU A 154 -13.64 -10.05 -17.60
CA GLU A 154 -12.76 -10.04 -18.77
C GLU A 154 -13.19 -8.96 -19.78
N GLY A 155 -12.23 -8.27 -20.39
CA GLY A 155 -12.46 -7.14 -21.28
C GLY A 155 -12.67 -5.81 -20.55
N GLY A 156 -12.93 -5.81 -19.25
CA GLY A 156 -13.09 -4.61 -18.42
C GLY A 156 -11.76 -3.96 -18.05
N ALA A 157 -11.81 -3.12 -17.02
CA ALA A 157 -10.63 -2.47 -16.46
C ALA A 157 -10.56 -2.71 -14.95
N ALA A 158 -9.34 -2.88 -14.42
CA ALA A 158 -9.08 -2.97 -12.99
C ALA A 158 -7.85 -2.13 -12.62
N VAL A 159 -7.90 -1.53 -11.43
CA VAL A 159 -6.77 -0.82 -10.84
C VAL A 159 -6.50 -1.41 -9.47
N LEU A 160 -5.31 -1.98 -9.30
CA LEU A 160 -4.81 -2.46 -8.02
C LEU A 160 -3.98 -1.34 -7.39
N LYS A 161 -4.14 -1.11 -6.09
CA LYS A 161 -3.43 -0.06 -5.37
C LYS A 161 -2.55 -0.66 -4.27
N CYS A 162 -1.29 -0.25 -4.23
CA CYS A 162 -0.38 -0.53 -3.12
C CYS A 162 -0.51 0.60 -2.09
N VAL A 163 -1.03 0.31 -0.91
CA VAL A 163 -1.38 1.33 0.08
C VAL A 163 -0.56 1.19 1.36
N THR A 164 -0.39 2.32 2.03
CA THR A 164 0.33 2.48 3.30
C THR A 164 -0.52 3.30 4.27
N THR A 165 -0.27 3.18 5.57
CA THR A 165 -1.00 3.93 6.61
C THR A 165 -0.38 5.30 6.90
N CYS A 166 0.84 5.55 6.43
CA CYS A 166 1.50 6.85 6.47
C CYS A 166 2.29 7.08 5.18
N ASN A 167 2.64 8.33 4.89
CA ASN A 167 3.32 8.70 3.64
C ASN A 167 4.82 8.37 3.72
N LEU A 168 5.25 7.40 2.92
CA LEU A 168 6.66 7.12 2.68
C LEU A 168 7.28 8.26 1.85
N THR A 169 8.58 8.52 2.03
CA THR A 169 9.29 9.54 1.27
C THR A 169 9.62 9.02 -0.13
N ALA A 170 8.99 9.60 -1.15
CA ALA A 170 9.21 9.32 -2.58
C ALA A 170 9.33 7.82 -2.92
N PRO A 171 8.36 6.96 -2.53
CA PRO A 171 8.46 5.53 -2.78
C PRO A 171 8.28 5.21 -4.27
N THR A 172 9.06 4.26 -4.76
CA THR A 172 8.84 3.60 -6.06
C THR A 172 8.36 2.19 -5.81
N PHE A 173 7.21 1.81 -6.37
CA PHE A 173 6.60 0.51 -6.12
C PHE A 173 6.94 -0.51 -7.20
N ILE A 174 7.11 -1.76 -6.77
CA ILE A 174 7.32 -2.93 -7.62
C ILE A 174 6.15 -3.87 -7.37
N TRP A 175 5.58 -4.37 -8.47
CA TRP A 175 4.45 -5.31 -8.43
C TRP A 175 4.90 -6.73 -8.73
N TYR A 176 4.25 -7.68 -8.07
CA TYR A 176 4.45 -9.10 -8.27
C TYR A 176 3.12 -9.76 -8.60
N LYS A 177 3.17 -10.77 -9.45
CA LYS A 177 2.05 -11.66 -9.74
C LYS A 177 2.52 -13.10 -9.56
N ASN A 178 1.82 -13.87 -8.72
CA ASN A 178 2.17 -15.26 -8.38
C ASN A 178 3.65 -15.39 -7.94
N GLY A 179 4.12 -14.43 -7.14
CA GLY A 179 5.50 -14.35 -6.63
C GLY A 179 6.56 -13.92 -7.66
N ARG A 180 6.19 -13.57 -8.89
CA ARG A 180 7.12 -13.13 -9.95
C ARG A 180 6.99 -11.63 -10.21
N PRO A 181 8.10 -10.90 -10.40
CA PRO A 181 8.06 -9.48 -10.74
C PRO A 181 7.26 -9.23 -12.02
N LEU A 182 6.43 -8.21 -12.00
CA LEU A 182 5.57 -7.84 -13.12
C LEU A 182 6.20 -6.65 -13.86
N THR A 183 6.71 -6.90 -15.10
CA THR A 183 7.44 -5.89 -15.89
C THR A 183 6.66 -5.39 -17.10
N THR A 184 5.53 -6.02 -17.44
CA THR A 184 4.84 -5.83 -18.73
C THR A 184 3.57 -4.99 -18.65
N LYS A 185 3.10 -4.65 -17.44
CA LYS A 185 1.85 -3.88 -17.26
C LYS A 185 2.14 -2.43 -16.87
N ALA A 186 1.24 -1.52 -17.23
CA ALA A 186 1.37 -0.12 -16.90
C ALA A 186 1.24 0.12 -15.39
N THR A 187 2.24 0.76 -14.80
CA THR A 187 2.24 1.18 -13.40
C THR A 187 2.36 2.70 -13.32
N THR A 188 1.59 3.32 -12.45
CA THR A 188 1.63 4.76 -12.20
C THR A 188 1.64 4.98 -10.69
N ASN A 189 2.73 5.54 -10.15
CA ASN A 189 2.91 5.69 -8.72
C ASN A 189 2.72 4.35 -7.97
N ASN A 190 1.68 4.27 -7.12
CA ASN A 190 1.32 3.08 -6.35
C ASN A 190 0.21 2.24 -7.00
N GLN A 191 -0.08 2.43 -8.30
CA GLN A 191 -1.18 1.76 -8.98
C GLN A 191 -0.67 0.87 -10.12
N LEU A 192 -1.26 -0.33 -10.21
CA LEU A 192 -1.12 -1.25 -11.33
C LEU A 192 -2.42 -1.22 -12.13
N HIS A 193 -2.32 -0.91 -13.42
CA HIS A 193 -3.45 -0.81 -14.33
C HIS A 193 -3.55 -2.07 -15.20
N LEU A 194 -4.72 -2.70 -15.18
CA LEU A 194 -5.09 -3.85 -16.02
C LEU A 194 -6.20 -3.41 -16.95
N GLN A 195 -5.87 -3.15 -18.22
CA GLN A 195 -6.84 -2.71 -19.23
C GLN A 195 -6.35 -3.05 -20.64
N PRO A 196 -7.09 -3.86 -21.41
CA PRO A 196 -8.24 -4.65 -20.95
C PRO A 196 -7.80 -5.76 -19.98
N VAL A 197 -8.69 -6.13 -19.06
CA VAL A 197 -8.49 -7.29 -18.19
C VAL A 197 -8.64 -8.56 -19.01
N SER A 198 -7.71 -9.49 -18.86
CA SER A 198 -7.77 -10.84 -19.42
C SER A 198 -8.01 -11.87 -18.32
N SER A 199 -8.56 -13.03 -18.65
CA SER A 199 -8.63 -14.17 -17.73
C SER A 199 -7.25 -14.55 -17.18
N GLU A 200 -6.19 -14.36 -17.97
CA GLU A 200 -4.80 -14.54 -17.56
C GLU A 200 -4.37 -13.58 -16.44
N ASP A 201 -5.08 -12.46 -16.23
CA ASP A 201 -4.76 -11.52 -15.16
C ASP A 201 -5.27 -12.02 -13.78
N ALA A 202 -6.06 -13.06 -13.72
CA ALA A 202 -6.37 -13.74 -12.46
C ALA A 202 -5.09 -14.24 -11.78
N GLY A 203 -5.06 -14.17 -10.43
CA GLY A 203 -3.91 -14.64 -9.66
C GLY A 203 -3.67 -13.86 -8.39
N SER A 204 -2.56 -14.17 -7.74
CA SER A 204 -2.12 -13.57 -6.49
C SER A 204 -1.21 -12.37 -6.77
N TYR A 205 -1.52 -11.22 -6.21
CA TYR A 205 -0.77 -9.97 -6.38
C TYR A 205 -0.20 -9.49 -5.06
N SER A 206 1.04 -9.05 -5.09
CA SER A 206 1.67 -8.32 -3.99
C SER A 206 2.51 -7.15 -4.52
N CYS A 207 2.84 -6.23 -3.64
CA CYS A 207 3.67 -5.07 -3.96
C CYS A 207 4.80 -4.91 -2.95
N ALA A 208 5.90 -4.30 -3.38
CA ALA A 208 7.01 -3.90 -2.52
C ALA A 208 7.49 -2.49 -2.90
N VAL A 209 8.22 -1.85 -1.99
CA VAL A 209 8.95 -0.62 -2.29
C VAL A 209 10.34 -0.98 -2.82
N ASN A 210 10.78 -0.29 -3.86
CA ASN A 210 12.13 -0.45 -4.39
C ASN A 210 13.20 -0.16 -3.32
N GLY A 211 14.20 -1.02 -3.20
CA GLY A 211 15.16 -1.03 -2.10
C GLY A 211 14.70 -1.85 -0.88
N TYR A 212 13.42 -2.23 -0.81
CA TYR A 212 12.83 -3.02 0.28
C TYR A 212 12.05 -4.23 -0.25
N GLN A 213 12.57 -4.88 -1.31
CA GLN A 213 11.91 -6.03 -1.96
C GLN A 213 11.74 -7.23 -1.02
N HIS A 214 12.50 -7.30 0.04
CA HIS A 214 12.41 -8.31 1.10
C HIS A 214 11.27 -8.05 2.11
N LEU A 215 10.56 -6.93 1.98
CA LEU A 215 9.40 -6.53 2.80
C LEU A 215 8.15 -6.32 1.92
N PRO A 216 7.67 -7.34 1.20
CA PRO A 216 6.49 -7.21 0.35
C PRO A 216 5.21 -7.12 1.18
N SER A 217 4.14 -6.68 0.53
CA SER A 217 2.79 -6.83 1.09
C SER A 217 2.40 -8.30 1.18
N PRO A 218 1.42 -8.65 2.02
CA PRO A 218 0.71 -9.91 1.87
C PRO A 218 0.13 -10.05 0.45
N ASP A 219 0.00 -11.30 0.00
CA ASP A 219 -0.63 -11.63 -1.26
C ASP A 219 -2.14 -11.34 -1.22
N HIS A 220 -2.65 -10.81 -2.33
CA HIS A 220 -4.07 -10.55 -2.53
C HIS A 220 -4.54 -11.14 -3.86
N THR A 221 -5.59 -11.96 -3.82
CA THR A 221 -6.12 -12.66 -5.01
C THR A 221 -7.05 -11.76 -5.81
N LEU A 222 -6.74 -11.58 -7.10
CA LEU A 222 -7.62 -11.01 -8.09
C LEU A 222 -8.36 -12.14 -8.83
N THR A 223 -9.68 -12.06 -8.82
CA THR A 223 -10.54 -12.98 -9.54
C THR A 223 -11.07 -12.32 -10.81
N VAL A 224 -10.91 -12.99 -11.96
CA VAL A 224 -11.43 -12.52 -13.25
C VAL A 224 -12.57 -13.43 -13.69
N ARG A 225 -13.74 -12.85 -13.89
CA ARG A 225 -14.92 -13.54 -14.43
C ARG A 225 -14.90 -13.49 -15.94
N TYR A 226 -15.22 -14.60 -16.57
CA TYR A 226 -15.35 -14.70 -18.02
C TYR A 226 -16.43 -15.69 -18.41
N PRO A 227 -17.10 -15.48 -19.60
CA PRO A 227 -18.20 -16.31 -20.03
C PRO A 227 -17.74 -17.74 -20.36
N LEU A 228 -18.73 -18.62 -20.49
CA LEU A 228 -18.52 -19.96 -21.04
C LEU A 228 -17.81 -19.90 -22.38
N ARG A 229 -16.75 -20.69 -22.57
CA ARG A 229 -15.98 -20.77 -23.81
C ARG A 229 -15.40 -22.17 -23.98
N ASN A 230 -14.98 -22.50 -25.23
CA ASN A 230 -14.35 -23.78 -25.55
C ASN A 230 -15.20 -24.97 -25.16
N VAL A 231 -16.55 -24.87 -25.29
CA VAL A 231 -17.42 -26.00 -25.04
C VAL A 231 -17.17 -27.08 -26.08
N SER A 232 -16.74 -28.24 -25.64
CA SER A 232 -16.34 -29.36 -26.52
C SER A 232 -16.77 -30.69 -26.00
N VAL A 233 -16.99 -31.61 -26.96
CA VAL A 233 -17.28 -33.02 -26.68
C VAL A 233 -16.05 -33.86 -27.02
N SER A 234 -15.65 -34.71 -26.10
CA SER A 234 -14.60 -35.70 -26.29
C SER A 234 -15.13 -37.13 -26.01
N ILE A 235 -14.49 -38.11 -26.60
CA ILE A 235 -14.74 -39.55 -26.29
C ILE A 235 -13.77 -39.96 -25.19
N SER A 236 -14.27 -40.59 -24.14
CA SER A 236 -13.44 -41.42 -23.30
C SER A 236 -13.57 -42.88 -23.73
N SER A 237 -12.57 -43.37 -24.47
CA SER A 237 -12.43 -44.79 -24.74
C SER A 237 -11.37 -45.37 -23.81
N SER A 238 -11.75 -46.31 -23.00
CA SER A 238 -10.80 -47.17 -22.30
C SER A 238 -10.38 -48.32 -23.22
N GLY A 239 -9.29 -48.12 -24.00
CA GLY A 239 -8.73 -49.21 -24.82
C GLY A 239 -9.45 -49.47 -26.14
N GLU A 240 -8.97 -50.47 -26.90
CA GLU A 240 -9.50 -50.92 -28.20
C GLU A 240 -11.03 -51.01 -28.21
N ILE A 241 -11.64 -50.48 -29.29
CA ILE A 241 -13.10 -50.62 -29.54
C ILE A 241 -13.41 -52.09 -29.77
N VAL A 242 -13.68 -52.79 -28.69
CA VAL A 242 -14.24 -54.16 -28.75
C VAL A 242 -15.72 -54.05 -29.07
N GLU A 243 -16.24 -54.89 -29.95
CA GLU A 243 -17.69 -55.04 -30.22
C GLU A 243 -18.43 -55.10 -28.87
N ASP A 244 -19.36 -54.18 -28.61
CA ASP A 244 -20.14 -54.01 -27.39
C ASP A 244 -19.64 -52.98 -26.34
N SER A 245 -18.56 -52.25 -26.59
CA SER A 245 -18.12 -51.21 -25.66
C SER A 245 -18.98 -49.95 -25.79
N SER A 246 -19.71 -49.61 -24.72
CA SER A 246 -20.51 -48.39 -24.63
C SER A 246 -19.59 -47.15 -24.66
N VAL A 247 -19.70 -46.41 -25.74
CA VAL A 247 -19.00 -45.12 -25.89
C VAL A 247 -19.49 -44.13 -24.84
N THR A 248 -18.58 -43.49 -24.14
CA THR A 248 -18.93 -42.40 -23.21
C THR A 248 -18.45 -41.07 -23.81
N LEU A 249 -19.37 -40.14 -23.98
CA LEU A 249 -19.07 -38.74 -24.36
C LEU A 249 -18.84 -37.91 -23.11
N THR A 250 -17.86 -37.06 -23.14
CA THR A 250 -17.53 -36.10 -22.05
C THR A 250 -17.63 -34.70 -22.60
N CYS A 251 -18.39 -33.86 -21.91
CA CYS A 251 -18.51 -32.43 -22.22
C CYS A 251 -17.59 -31.62 -21.32
N SER A 252 -16.80 -30.71 -21.90
CA SER A 252 -15.95 -29.79 -21.17
C SER A 252 -16.17 -28.36 -21.61
N SER A 253 -15.93 -27.42 -20.71
CA SER A 253 -15.96 -25.99 -20.99
C SER A 253 -15.04 -25.26 -20.02
N ASP A 254 -14.50 -24.16 -20.47
CA ASP A 254 -13.76 -23.20 -19.66
C ASP A 254 -14.68 -22.03 -19.30
N ALA A 255 -14.81 -21.73 -18.00
CA ALA A 255 -15.66 -20.66 -17.50
C ALA A 255 -15.28 -20.26 -16.07
N TYR A 256 -15.49 -19.00 -15.75
CA TYR A 256 -15.50 -18.55 -14.35
C TYR A 256 -16.63 -17.52 -14.14
N PRO A 257 -17.63 -17.79 -13.33
CA PRO A 257 -17.82 -18.97 -12.46
C PRO A 257 -17.87 -20.30 -13.23
N PRO A 258 -17.53 -21.42 -12.55
CA PRO A 258 -17.49 -22.73 -13.19
C PRO A 258 -18.85 -23.15 -13.73
N VAL A 259 -18.84 -24.15 -14.66
CA VAL A 259 -20.06 -24.73 -15.20
C VAL A 259 -20.87 -25.38 -14.09
N GLU A 260 -22.14 -25.04 -14.01
CA GLU A 260 -23.09 -25.61 -13.04
C GLU A 260 -23.73 -26.88 -13.56
N ASN A 261 -24.05 -26.93 -14.88
CA ASN A 261 -24.74 -28.06 -15.50
C ASN A 261 -24.33 -28.25 -16.95
N TYR A 262 -24.32 -29.50 -17.41
CA TYR A 262 -24.21 -29.92 -18.79
C TYR A 262 -25.47 -30.65 -19.20
N ILE A 263 -26.01 -30.33 -20.39
CA ILE A 263 -27.22 -30.92 -20.94
C ILE A 263 -26.88 -31.44 -22.33
N TRP A 264 -27.31 -32.68 -22.61
CA TRP A 264 -27.01 -33.37 -23.87
C TRP A 264 -28.20 -33.36 -24.81
N PHE A 265 -27.92 -33.17 -26.08
CA PHE A 265 -28.91 -33.18 -27.16
C PHE A 265 -28.41 -34.02 -28.32
N ILE A 266 -29.38 -34.51 -29.11
CA ILE A 266 -29.13 -35.07 -30.43
C ILE A 266 -29.52 -34.03 -31.48
N GLU A 267 -28.71 -33.89 -32.55
CA GLU A 267 -28.95 -32.94 -33.62
C GLU A 267 -30.30 -33.21 -34.30
N GLY A 268 -31.10 -32.15 -34.50
CA GLY A 268 -32.47 -32.24 -35.01
C GLY A 268 -33.54 -32.56 -33.94
N GLY A 269 -33.12 -32.94 -32.72
CA GLY A 269 -34.03 -33.12 -31.59
C GLY A 269 -34.28 -31.81 -30.82
N VAL A 270 -35.49 -31.66 -30.28
CA VAL A 270 -35.87 -30.46 -29.49
C VAL A 270 -35.77 -30.70 -27.97
N SER A 271 -35.74 -31.96 -27.55
CA SER A 271 -35.68 -32.33 -26.14
C SER A 271 -34.29 -32.83 -25.74
N PRO A 272 -33.82 -32.54 -24.50
CA PRO A 272 -32.58 -33.11 -24.00
C PRO A 272 -32.65 -34.64 -23.91
N VAL A 273 -31.53 -35.29 -24.23
CA VAL A 273 -31.38 -36.75 -24.17
C VAL A 273 -30.64 -37.17 -22.90
N GLY A 274 -30.01 -36.24 -22.17
CA GLY A 274 -29.32 -36.51 -20.92
C GLY A 274 -28.80 -35.26 -20.26
N SER A 275 -28.22 -35.46 -19.08
CA SER A 275 -27.56 -34.36 -18.32
C SER A 275 -26.32 -34.89 -17.60
N GLY A 276 -25.43 -33.93 -17.17
CA GLY A 276 -24.19 -34.25 -16.47
C GLY A 276 -22.97 -34.19 -17.37
N HIS A 277 -21.79 -34.24 -16.74
CA HIS A 277 -20.49 -34.14 -17.40
C HIS A 277 -20.25 -35.21 -18.46
N SER A 278 -20.81 -36.41 -18.28
CA SER A 278 -20.67 -37.53 -19.17
C SER A 278 -22.04 -38.07 -19.59
N TYR A 279 -22.14 -38.56 -20.84
CA TYR A 279 -23.33 -39.14 -21.41
C TYR A 279 -22.99 -40.38 -22.23
N ARG A 280 -23.83 -41.43 -22.17
CA ARG A 280 -23.70 -42.65 -22.97
C ARG A 280 -24.79 -42.71 -24.04
N PRO A 281 -24.44 -42.47 -25.31
CA PRO A 281 -25.37 -42.56 -26.41
C PRO A 281 -25.93 -43.98 -26.55
N LEU A 282 -27.25 -44.08 -26.76
CA LEU A 282 -27.94 -45.38 -26.97
C LEU A 282 -28.03 -45.75 -28.45
N GLN A 283 -27.75 -44.84 -29.37
CA GLN A 283 -27.83 -45.06 -30.83
C GLN A 283 -26.79 -44.18 -31.54
N SER A 284 -26.52 -44.52 -32.80
CA SER A 284 -25.73 -43.69 -33.70
C SER A 284 -26.47 -42.34 -33.93
N GLY A 285 -25.71 -41.28 -34.08
CA GLY A 285 -26.26 -39.95 -34.27
C GLY A 285 -25.21 -38.85 -34.06
N SER A 286 -25.65 -37.63 -34.23
CA SER A 286 -24.84 -36.44 -33.99
C SER A 286 -25.27 -35.79 -32.64
N TYR A 287 -24.36 -35.73 -31.71
CA TYR A 287 -24.62 -35.27 -30.35
C TYR A 287 -23.88 -34.01 -30.05
N TYR A 288 -24.48 -33.11 -29.29
CA TYR A 288 -23.82 -31.92 -28.73
C TYR A 288 -24.20 -31.71 -27.27
N CYS A 289 -23.36 -31.05 -26.52
CA CYS A 289 -23.67 -30.64 -25.16
C CYS A 289 -23.85 -29.12 -25.07
N GLU A 290 -24.65 -28.70 -24.12
CA GLU A 290 -24.82 -27.33 -23.70
C GLU A 290 -24.33 -27.19 -22.28
N ALA A 291 -23.27 -26.37 -22.08
CA ALA A 291 -22.77 -25.98 -20.77
C ALA A 291 -23.53 -24.77 -20.28
N ARG A 292 -23.88 -24.71 -18.98
CA ARG A 292 -24.62 -23.60 -18.35
C ARG A 292 -23.97 -23.17 -17.05
N ASN A 293 -23.97 -21.86 -16.79
CA ASN A 293 -23.72 -21.26 -15.51
C ASN A 293 -24.65 -20.06 -15.29
N GLU A 294 -24.51 -19.32 -14.17
CA GLU A 294 -25.32 -18.13 -13.85
C GLU A 294 -25.25 -17.01 -14.91
N HIS A 295 -24.23 -17.00 -15.78
CA HIS A 295 -24.04 -15.98 -16.81
C HIS A 295 -24.52 -16.37 -18.20
N GLY A 296 -25.00 -17.60 -18.38
CA GLY A 296 -25.56 -18.03 -19.67
C GLY A 296 -25.32 -19.50 -20.01
N ALA A 297 -25.51 -19.80 -21.31
CA ALA A 297 -25.32 -21.12 -21.86
C ALA A 297 -24.55 -21.06 -23.19
N GLN A 298 -23.71 -22.06 -23.45
CA GLN A 298 -23.01 -22.22 -24.71
C GLN A 298 -23.00 -23.70 -25.15
N ARG A 299 -23.10 -23.93 -26.47
CA ARG A 299 -23.14 -25.27 -27.06
C ARG A 299 -21.80 -25.66 -27.66
N SER A 300 -21.50 -26.95 -27.61
CA SER A 300 -20.39 -27.54 -28.35
C SER A 300 -20.71 -27.63 -29.85
N ALA A 301 -19.69 -27.84 -30.66
CA ALA A 301 -19.88 -28.41 -31.98
C ALA A 301 -20.52 -29.84 -31.89
N PRO A 302 -21.33 -30.29 -32.89
CA PRO A 302 -21.85 -31.65 -32.94
C PRO A 302 -20.71 -32.67 -33.05
N PHE A 303 -20.88 -33.77 -32.34
CA PHE A 303 -19.98 -34.93 -32.36
C PHE A 303 -20.72 -36.15 -32.94
N VAL A 304 -20.18 -36.71 -34.04
CA VAL A 304 -20.86 -37.79 -34.76
C VAL A 304 -20.44 -39.14 -34.24
N ILE A 305 -21.40 -39.95 -33.74
CA ILE A 305 -21.27 -41.35 -33.41
C ILE A 305 -21.78 -42.16 -34.62
N ARG A 306 -20.91 -42.91 -35.25
CA ARG A 306 -21.26 -43.78 -36.37
C ARG A 306 -21.61 -45.18 -35.84
N GLY A 307 -22.77 -45.71 -36.21
CA GLY A 307 -23.09 -47.13 -36.05
C GLY A 307 -22.34 -47.94 -37.10
N LYS A 308 -22.04 -49.18 -36.76
CA LYS A 308 -21.60 -50.16 -37.77
C LYS A 308 -22.78 -50.61 -38.64
#